data_3df3da90881ad4b4a53a961936f4e0e0
#
_entry.id   3df3da90881ad4b4a53a961936f4e0e0
#
_cell.length_a   1.000
_cell.length_b   1.000
_cell.length_c   1.000
_cell.angle_alpha   90.00
_cell.angle_beta   90.00
_cell.angle_gamma   90.00
#
_symmetry.space_group_name_H-M   'P 1'
#
loop_
_entity.id
_entity.type
_entity.pdbx_description
1 polymer ?
#
loop_
_entity_poly.entity_id
_entity_poly.type
_entity_poly.pdbx_seq_one_letter_code
_entity_poly.pdbx_strand_id
1 'polypeptide(L)'
;LSRYSSKSAASGENIIDAGGTGTDNASIMLVNWSPRTVFGIYPRGSKAGISREDLGKQEVLDGSSRRYTAYEEKFQWDCGLVVRDWRHVVRIANIDKSALVAQSGAAAILELLAAAVDKIPSSMGGRPAIYMNRTIKTMLRIQCMKQTNVYLTIGQEEGRPKLSFDGIPIRKVDMMQADEARIT
;
A
#
# COMPACT_ATOMS: atom_id res chain seq x y z
N LEU A 1 -1.22 11.97 2.10
CA LEU A 1 -2.32 11.00 1.87
C LEU A 1 -3.67 11.40 2.46
N SER A 2 -3.75 12.54 3.18
CA SER A 2 -5.01 13.04 3.76
C SER A 2 -6.15 13.22 2.74
N ARG A 3 -5.82 13.50 1.48
CA ARG A 3 -6.82 13.62 0.40
C ARG A 3 -7.56 12.33 0.06
N TYR A 4 -7.04 11.17 0.46
CA TYR A 4 -7.66 9.86 0.23
C TYR A 4 -8.30 9.29 1.50
N SER A 5 -8.53 10.13 2.52
CA SER A 5 -9.15 9.74 3.79
C SER A 5 -10.64 10.07 3.88
N SER A 6 -11.20 10.81 2.91
CA SER A 6 -12.62 11.17 2.88
C SER A 6 -13.11 11.23 1.43
N LYS A 7 -14.32 10.76 1.20
CA LYS A 7 -15.01 10.86 -0.11
C LYS A 7 -15.43 12.29 -0.44
N SER A 8 -15.55 13.17 0.54
CA SER A 8 -15.89 14.58 0.34
C SER A 8 -14.71 15.43 -0.15
N ALA A 9 -13.49 14.90 -0.15
CA ALA A 9 -12.34 15.59 -0.70
C ALA A 9 -12.42 15.66 -2.24
N ALA A 10 -11.73 16.64 -2.85
CA ALA A 10 -11.64 16.77 -4.31
C ALA A 10 -11.12 15.51 -5.02
N SER A 11 -10.37 14.68 -4.33
CA SER A 11 -9.88 13.37 -4.79
C SER A 11 -10.80 12.20 -4.42
N GLY A 12 -11.97 12.48 -3.86
CA GLY A 12 -12.95 11.47 -3.44
C GLY A 12 -13.45 10.61 -4.61
N GLU A 13 -13.45 11.15 -5.82
CA GLU A 13 -13.75 10.39 -7.02
C GLU A 13 -12.83 9.18 -7.25
N ASN A 14 -11.61 9.23 -6.75
CA ASN A 14 -10.65 8.14 -6.84
C ASN A 14 -10.67 7.21 -5.63
N ILE A 15 -11.67 7.34 -4.77
CA ILE A 15 -11.95 6.40 -3.70
C ILE A 15 -13.10 5.49 -4.14
N ILE A 16 -12.83 4.19 -4.18
CA ILE A 16 -13.82 3.15 -4.45
C ILE A 16 -14.21 2.52 -3.11
N ASP A 17 -15.50 2.53 -2.79
CA ASP A 17 -16.00 1.94 -1.55
C ASP A 17 -16.35 0.47 -1.76
N ALA A 18 -15.72 -0.40 -1.01
CA ALA A 18 -16.03 -1.83 -1.01
C ALA A 18 -17.23 -2.20 -0.12
N GLY A 19 -17.80 -1.22 0.60
CA GLY A 19 -19.05 -1.41 1.36
C GLY A 19 -18.90 -1.94 2.77
N GLY A 20 -17.68 -2.20 3.27
CA GLY A 20 -17.46 -2.65 4.64
C GLY A 20 -17.94 -1.62 5.68
N THR A 21 -18.66 -2.07 6.70
CA THR A 21 -19.27 -1.21 7.73
C THR A 21 -18.57 -1.30 9.09
N GLY A 22 -17.71 -2.28 9.29
CA GLY A 22 -17.00 -2.54 10.53
C GLY A 22 -15.83 -1.60 10.80
N THR A 23 -15.06 -1.92 11.83
CA THR A 23 -13.81 -1.22 12.21
C THR A 23 -12.56 -1.98 11.77
N ASP A 24 -12.70 -3.19 11.23
CA ASP A 24 -11.63 -4.04 10.74
C ASP A 24 -11.50 -3.98 9.21
N ASN A 25 -11.65 -2.79 8.67
CA ASN A 25 -11.53 -2.54 7.25
C ASN A 25 -10.06 -2.47 6.83
N ALA A 26 -9.83 -2.83 5.59
CA ALA A 26 -8.54 -2.69 4.95
C ALA A 26 -8.66 -1.94 3.62
N SER A 27 -7.56 -1.44 3.12
CA SER A 27 -7.51 -0.72 1.85
C SER A 27 -6.54 -1.35 0.87
N ILE A 28 -6.80 -1.13 -0.42
CA ILE A 28 -5.88 -1.39 -1.52
C ILE A 28 -5.53 -0.05 -2.17
N MET A 29 -4.27 0.16 -2.48
CA MET A 29 -3.79 1.35 -3.18
C MET A 29 -3.26 0.95 -4.55
N LEU A 30 -3.76 1.60 -5.60
CA LEU A 30 -3.25 1.51 -6.95
C LEU A 30 -2.55 2.84 -7.27
N VAL A 31 -1.27 2.78 -7.59
CA VAL A 31 -0.42 3.96 -7.83
C VAL A 31 0.28 3.82 -9.16
N ASN A 32 0.16 4.82 -10.01
CA ASN A 32 0.90 4.90 -11.27
C ASN A 32 2.15 5.78 -11.10
N TRP A 33 3.30 5.14 -11.02
CA TRP A 33 4.58 5.79 -10.77
C TRP A 33 5.15 6.41 -12.04
N SER A 34 5.37 7.71 -12.01
CA SER A 34 6.04 8.45 -13.09
C SER A 34 6.57 9.78 -12.55
N PRO A 35 7.63 10.34 -13.12
CA PRO A 35 8.10 11.69 -12.77
C PRO A 35 7.04 12.80 -12.95
N ARG A 36 6.01 12.53 -13.75
CA ARG A 36 4.91 13.47 -13.99
C ARG A 36 3.70 13.26 -13.08
N THR A 37 3.59 12.11 -12.41
CA THR A 37 2.40 11.71 -11.64
C THR A 37 2.70 11.57 -10.16
N VAL A 38 3.32 10.46 -9.76
CA VAL A 38 3.69 10.15 -8.38
C VAL A 38 5.15 9.74 -8.34
N PHE A 39 5.93 10.36 -7.49
CA PHE A 39 7.35 10.03 -7.35
C PHE A 39 7.86 10.31 -5.94
N GLY A 40 8.97 9.65 -5.59
CA GLY A 40 9.67 9.88 -4.34
C GLY A 40 10.64 11.05 -4.45
N ILE A 41 10.82 11.77 -3.37
CA ILE A 41 11.82 12.84 -3.23
C ILE A 41 12.71 12.57 -2.04
N TYR A 42 13.92 13.08 -2.07
CA TYR A 42 14.86 13.11 -0.96
C TYR A 42 15.60 14.45 -0.93
N PRO A 43 16.09 14.91 0.23
CA PRO A 43 16.76 16.19 0.36
C PRO A 43 18.03 16.24 -0.49
N ARG A 44 18.29 17.41 -1.08
CA ARG A 44 19.52 17.64 -1.85
C ARG A 44 20.73 17.53 -0.92
N GLY A 45 21.70 16.70 -1.29
CA GLY A 45 22.91 16.47 -0.51
C GLY A 45 22.82 15.29 0.48
N SER A 46 21.63 14.70 0.68
CA SER A 46 21.49 13.45 1.42
C SER A 46 21.65 12.23 0.50
N LYS A 47 22.05 11.08 1.08
CA LYS A 47 22.05 9.81 0.34
C LYS A 47 20.61 9.32 0.18
N ALA A 48 20.25 8.87 -1.02
CA ALA A 48 19.00 8.16 -1.24
C ALA A 48 19.10 6.78 -0.59
N GLY A 49 18.51 6.62 0.59
CA GLY A 49 18.49 5.37 1.35
C GLY A 49 18.70 5.56 2.85
N ILE A 50 18.93 4.47 3.55
CA ILE A 50 19.18 4.48 4.98
C ILE A 50 20.65 4.82 5.23
N SER A 51 20.90 5.86 6.04
CA SER A 51 22.21 6.14 6.61
C SER A 51 22.31 5.50 7.99
N ARG A 52 23.45 4.92 8.29
CA ARG A 52 23.79 4.33 9.60
C ARG A 52 24.97 5.11 10.15
N GLU A 53 24.85 5.55 11.38
CA GLU A 53 25.90 6.21 12.16
C GLU A 53 26.07 5.45 13.47
N ASP A 54 27.27 4.95 13.71
CA ASP A 54 27.62 4.30 14.97
C ASP A 54 28.07 5.38 15.97
N LEU A 55 27.31 5.59 17.03
CA LEU A 55 27.59 6.56 18.09
C LEU A 55 28.45 5.96 19.21
N GLY A 56 28.74 4.66 19.13
CA GLY A 56 29.57 3.95 20.11
C GLY A 56 28.88 3.80 21.47
N LYS A 57 29.72 3.85 22.55
CA LYS A 57 29.19 3.76 23.92
C LYS A 57 28.66 5.10 24.39
N GLN A 58 27.38 5.13 24.77
CA GLN A 58 26.71 6.29 25.31
C GLN A 58 26.13 6.01 26.70
N GLU A 59 26.10 7.02 27.56
CA GLU A 59 25.32 6.97 28.81
C GLU A 59 23.84 7.20 28.53
N VAL A 60 23.04 6.22 28.84
CA VAL A 60 21.58 6.29 28.68
C VAL A 60 20.91 6.31 30.05
N LEU A 61 19.85 7.12 30.18
CA LEU A 61 19.02 7.18 31.38
C LEU A 61 17.88 6.16 31.24
N ASP A 62 17.74 5.28 32.21
CA ASP A 62 16.54 4.47 32.38
C ASP A 62 15.36 5.35 32.84
N GLY A 63 14.13 4.88 32.58
CA GLY A 63 12.89 5.53 33.02
C GLY A 63 12.83 5.80 34.54
N SER A 64 13.73 5.20 35.32
CA SER A 64 13.92 5.43 36.77
C SER A 64 15.10 6.35 37.10
N SER A 65 15.59 7.13 36.15
CA SER A 65 16.74 8.05 36.30
C SER A 65 18.08 7.37 36.65
N ARG A 66 18.20 6.07 36.44
CA ARG A 66 19.47 5.33 36.60
C ARG A 66 20.28 5.46 35.32
N ARG A 67 21.57 5.68 35.45
CA ARG A 67 22.50 5.74 34.31
C ARG A 67 23.10 4.37 34.07
N TYR A 68 23.11 3.97 32.79
CA TYR A 68 23.83 2.78 32.34
C TYR A 68 24.50 3.05 30.99
N THR A 69 25.50 2.29 30.67
CA THR A 69 26.20 2.42 29.39
C THR A 69 25.61 1.46 28.38
N ALA A 70 25.20 2.00 27.22
CA ALA A 70 24.69 1.21 26.09
C ALA A 70 25.45 1.56 24.81
N TYR A 71 25.43 0.66 23.84
CA TYR A 71 25.85 0.96 22.46
C TYR A 71 24.68 1.56 21.73
N GLU A 72 24.91 2.69 21.07
CA GLU A 72 23.88 3.42 20.34
C GLU A 72 24.25 3.51 18.87
N GLU A 73 23.28 3.20 18.00
CA GLU A 73 23.38 3.37 16.56
C GLU A 73 22.19 4.21 16.08
N LYS A 74 22.47 5.20 15.25
CA LYS A 74 21.46 6.05 14.63
C LYS A 74 21.20 5.59 13.20
N PHE A 75 19.94 5.30 12.92
CA PHE A 75 19.45 5.03 11.55
C PHE A 75 18.59 6.20 11.12
N GLN A 76 18.89 6.78 9.98
CA GLN A 76 18.15 7.90 9.42
C GLN A 76 17.84 7.66 7.95
N TRP A 77 16.60 7.90 7.57
CA TRP A 77 16.17 7.85 6.19
C TRP A 77 15.26 9.04 5.90
N ASP A 78 15.75 9.98 5.11
CA ASP A 78 15.02 11.16 4.69
C ASP A 78 14.39 10.89 3.32
N CYS A 79 13.09 10.69 3.30
CA CYS A 79 12.33 10.48 2.09
C CYS A 79 10.96 11.16 2.16
N GLY A 80 10.46 11.56 1.02
CA GLY A 80 9.13 12.11 0.86
C GLY A 80 8.42 11.53 -0.35
N LEU A 81 7.10 11.62 -0.37
CA LEU A 81 6.26 11.24 -1.48
C LEU A 81 5.54 12.47 -2.03
N VAL A 82 5.66 12.68 -3.33
CA VAL A 82 4.95 13.74 -4.05
C VAL A 82 3.89 13.12 -4.93
N VAL A 83 2.66 13.56 -4.77
CA VAL A 83 1.56 13.29 -5.69
C VAL A 83 1.29 14.56 -6.48
N ARG A 84 1.78 14.61 -7.70
CA ARG A 84 1.64 15.75 -8.60
C ARG A 84 0.29 15.76 -9.28
N ASP A 85 -0.19 14.59 -9.67
CA ASP A 85 -1.51 14.39 -10.24
C ASP A 85 -2.26 13.32 -9.43
N TRP A 86 -3.30 13.73 -8.72
CA TRP A 86 -4.10 12.88 -7.84
C TRP A 86 -4.88 11.80 -8.60
N ARG A 87 -5.18 11.99 -9.88
CA ARG A 87 -5.92 11.03 -10.72
C ARG A 87 -5.17 9.72 -10.94
N HIS A 88 -3.86 9.72 -10.72
CA HIS A 88 -2.99 8.55 -10.84
C HIS A 88 -2.81 7.74 -9.55
N VAL A 89 -3.60 8.06 -8.53
CA VAL A 89 -3.69 7.28 -7.29
C VAL A 89 -5.15 6.91 -7.06
N VAL A 90 -5.45 5.62 -6.95
CA VAL A 90 -6.79 5.12 -6.65
C VAL A 90 -6.73 4.33 -5.34
N ARG A 91 -7.68 4.57 -4.45
CA ARG A 91 -7.84 3.82 -3.21
C ARG A 91 -9.14 3.03 -3.25
N ILE A 92 -9.05 1.72 -3.06
CA ILE A 92 -10.19 0.89 -2.71
C ILE A 92 -10.22 0.83 -1.19
N ALA A 93 -11.25 1.36 -0.59
CA ALA A 93 -11.40 1.48 0.86
C ALA A 93 -12.56 0.63 1.37
N ASN A 94 -12.64 0.48 2.70
CA ASN A 94 -13.73 -0.23 3.36
C ASN A 94 -13.86 -1.70 2.91
N ILE A 95 -12.74 -2.39 2.72
CA ILE A 95 -12.74 -3.83 2.47
C ILE A 95 -12.86 -4.52 3.82
N ASP A 96 -14.00 -5.14 4.09
CA ASP A 96 -14.22 -5.92 5.31
C ASP A 96 -13.32 -7.16 5.32
N LYS A 97 -12.34 -7.15 6.22
CA LYS A 97 -11.35 -8.22 6.37
C LYS A 97 -11.98 -9.51 6.89
N SER A 98 -12.92 -9.41 7.83
CA SER A 98 -13.54 -10.58 8.45
C SER A 98 -14.43 -11.31 7.46
N ALA A 99 -15.25 -10.59 6.69
CA ALA A 99 -16.05 -11.15 5.61
C ALA A 99 -15.18 -11.78 4.52
N LEU A 100 -14.06 -11.14 4.18
CA LEU A 100 -13.12 -11.65 3.19
C LEU A 100 -12.45 -12.97 3.65
N VAL A 101 -12.03 -13.05 4.91
CA VAL A 101 -11.42 -14.26 5.49
C VAL A 101 -12.44 -15.39 5.62
N ALA A 102 -13.67 -15.08 6.02
CA ALA A 102 -14.75 -16.06 6.11
C ALA A 102 -15.26 -16.53 4.74
N GLN A 103 -14.85 -15.89 3.65
CA GLN A 103 -15.33 -16.14 2.28
C GLN A 103 -16.87 -16.04 2.16
N SER A 104 -17.51 -15.31 3.07
CA SER A 104 -18.96 -15.09 3.11
C SER A 104 -19.27 -13.72 2.50
N GLY A 105 -19.89 -13.70 1.31
CA GLY A 105 -20.30 -12.45 0.66
C GLY A 105 -19.15 -11.45 0.45
N ALA A 106 -17.93 -11.96 0.33
CA ALA A 106 -16.76 -11.15 0.17
C ALA A 106 -16.95 -10.14 -0.95
N ALA A 107 -16.62 -8.89 -0.68
CA ALA A 107 -16.55 -7.86 -1.69
C ALA A 107 -15.84 -8.45 -2.93
N ALA A 108 -16.42 -8.27 -4.08
CA ALA A 108 -15.86 -8.77 -5.35
C ALA A 108 -14.57 -8.00 -5.65
N ILE A 109 -13.47 -8.33 -4.93
CA ILE A 109 -12.20 -7.59 -4.98
C ILE A 109 -11.69 -7.50 -6.42
N LEU A 110 -11.93 -8.53 -7.23
CA LEU A 110 -11.53 -8.54 -8.63
C LEU A 110 -12.29 -7.49 -9.45
N GLU A 111 -13.59 -7.32 -9.21
CA GLU A 111 -14.40 -6.28 -9.87
C GLU A 111 -13.97 -4.88 -9.42
N LEU A 112 -13.70 -4.70 -8.13
CA LEU A 112 -13.20 -3.44 -7.59
C LEU A 112 -11.80 -3.10 -8.13
N LEU A 113 -10.94 -4.10 -8.34
CA LEU A 113 -9.63 -3.90 -8.96
C LEU A 113 -9.77 -3.51 -10.44
N ALA A 114 -10.68 -4.13 -11.20
CA ALA A 114 -10.96 -3.75 -12.58
C ALA A 114 -11.43 -2.29 -12.65
N ALA A 115 -12.43 -1.92 -11.82
CA ALA A 115 -12.90 -0.54 -11.74
C ALA A 115 -11.80 0.45 -11.32
N ALA A 116 -10.85 0.03 -10.49
CA ALA A 116 -9.72 0.87 -10.09
C ALA A 116 -8.71 1.08 -11.22
N VAL A 117 -8.45 0.06 -12.01
CA VAL A 117 -7.55 0.15 -13.17
C VAL A 117 -8.12 1.09 -14.22
N ASP A 118 -9.42 0.97 -14.49
CA ASP A 118 -10.11 1.82 -15.48
C ASP A 118 -10.17 3.30 -15.08
N LYS A 119 -10.08 3.60 -13.77
CA LYS A 119 -10.03 5.00 -13.28
C LYS A 119 -8.70 5.71 -13.56
N ILE A 120 -7.62 4.99 -13.81
CA ILE A 120 -6.33 5.61 -14.10
C ILE A 120 -6.27 6.09 -15.53
N PRO A 121 -6.00 7.40 -15.76
CA PRO A 121 -5.84 7.92 -17.11
C PRO A 121 -4.66 7.26 -17.84
N SER A 122 -4.88 6.74 -19.04
CA SER A 122 -3.84 6.10 -19.87
C SER A 122 -2.87 7.10 -20.49
N SER A 123 -3.20 8.40 -20.46
CA SER A 123 -2.52 9.44 -21.26
C SER A 123 -1.11 9.80 -20.87
N MET A 124 -0.65 9.46 -19.65
CA MET A 124 0.65 9.94 -19.15
C MET A 124 1.74 8.86 -19.05
N GLY A 125 1.47 7.64 -19.46
CA GLY A 125 2.39 6.53 -19.25
C GLY A 125 2.75 6.35 -17.76
N GLY A 126 3.60 5.42 -17.43
CA GLY A 126 4.05 5.18 -16.07
C GLY A 126 4.19 3.69 -15.78
N ARG A 127 4.49 3.38 -14.52
CA ARG A 127 4.60 2.02 -14.02
C ARG A 127 3.55 1.81 -12.93
N PRO A 128 2.35 1.36 -13.26
CA PRO A 128 1.32 1.12 -12.26
C PRO A 128 1.73 -0.04 -11.35
N ALA A 129 1.38 0.05 -10.08
CA ALA A 129 1.58 -1.02 -9.11
C ALA A 129 0.45 -1.00 -8.08
N ILE A 130 0.00 -2.20 -7.70
CA ILE A 130 -1.04 -2.41 -6.71
C ILE A 130 -0.39 -2.75 -5.38
N TYR A 131 -0.76 -2.04 -4.33
CA TYR A 131 -0.26 -2.22 -2.97
C TYR A 131 -1.39 -2.67 -2.06
N MET A 132 -1.16 -3.72 -1.31
CA MET A 132 -2.15 -4.27 -0.39
C MET A 132 -1.51 -4.93 0.82
N ASN A 133 -2.31 -5.09 1.87
CA ASN A 133 -1.94 -5.82 3.07
C ASN A 133 -1.72 -7.32 2.76
N ARG A 134 -0.96 -7.98 3.63
CA ARG A 134 -0.69 -9.44 3.59
C ARG A 134 -1.97 -10.26 3.51
N THR A 135 -2.96 -9.97 4.34
CA THR A 135 -4.22 -10.73 4.43
C THR A 135 -4.99 -10.69 3.10
N ILE A 136 -5.17 -9.49 2.53
CA ILE A 136 -5.87 -9.34 1.25
C ILE A 136 -5.12 -10.07 0.13
N LYS A 137 -3.80 -9.94 0.09
CA LYS A 137 -2.98 -10.63 -0.91
C LYS A 137 -3.10 -12.14 -0.80
N THR A 138 -3.13 -12.69 0.43
CA THR A 138 -3.31 -14.12 0.66
C THR A 138 -4.67 -14.59 0.17
N MET A 139 -5.75 -13.83 0.45
CA MET A 139 -7.09 -14.19 0.01
C MET A 139 -7.23 -14.14 -1.51
N LEU A 140 -6.67 -13.12 -2.17
CA LEU A 140 -6.61 -13.07 -3.64
C LEU A 140 -5.87 -14.26 -4.23
N ARG A 141 -4.75 -14.66 -3.62
CA ARG A 141 -4.01 -15.84 -4.07
C ARG A 141 -4.84 -17.12 -3.93
N ILE A 142 -5.58 -17.28 -2.83
CA ILE A 142 -6.49 -18.42 -2.62
C ILE A 142 -7.61 -18.40 -3.66
N GLN A 143 -8.20 -17.25 -3.96
CA GLN A 143 -9.21 -17.12 -5.00
C GLN A 143 -8.66 -17.48 -6.38
N CYS A 144 -7.44 -17.05 -6.69
CA CYS A 144 -6.76 -17.41 -7.93
C CYS A 144 -6.56 -18.94 -8.06
N MET A 145 -6.28 -19.63 -6.97
CA MET A 145 -6.11 -21.09 -6.96
C MET A 145 -7.44 -21.84 -7.15
N LYS A 146 -8.56 -21.25 -6.67
CA LYS A 146 -9.89 -21.88 -6.76
C LYS A 146 -10.61 -21.62 -8.08
N GLN A 147 -10.30 -20.52 -8.74
CA GLN A 147 -10.97 -20.09 -9.98
C GLN A 147 -9.93 -19.84 -11.08
N THR A 148 -10.21 -20.31 -12.29
CA THR A 148 -9.42 -19.95 -13.48
C THR A 148 -9.82 -18.55 -13.91
N ASN A 149 -9.11 -17.54 -13.39
CA ASN A 149 -9.33 -16.13 -13.76
C ASN A 149 -8.30 -15.71 -14.82
N VAL A 150 -8.79 -15.15 -15.93
CA VAL A 150 -7.95 -14.64 -17.01
C VAL A 150 -7.19 -13.37 -16.59
N TYR A 151 -7.79 -12.55 -15.75
CA TYR A 151 -7.24 -11.24 -15.33
C TYR A 151 -6.22 -11.35 -14.18
N LEU A 152 -6.30 -12.39 -13.36
CA LEU A 152 -5.38 -12.63 -12.26
C LEU A 152 -4.39 -13.73 -12.64
N THR A 153 -3.16 -13.34 -12.93
CA THR A 153 -2.12 -14.27 -13.38
C THR A 153 -1.04 -14.46 -12.34
N ILE A 154 -0.54 -15.67 -12.22
CA ILE A 154 0.66 -16.01 -11.45
C ILE A 154 1.78 -16.22 -12.45
N GLY A 155 2.58 -15.18 -12.68
CA GLY A 155 3.80 -15.28 -13.47
C GLY A 155 4.95 -15.83 -12.64
N GLN A 156 5.95 -16.38 -13.29
CA GLN A 156 7.23 -16.71 -12.66
C GLN A 156 8.27 -15.68 -13.09
N GLU A 157 8.87 -14.98 -12.12
CA GLU A 157 10.01 -14.13 -12.35
C GLU A 157 11.14 -14.62 -11.44
N GLU A 158 12.26 -14.99 -12.03
CA GLU A 158 13.41 -15.57 -11.31
C GLU A 158 13.04 -16.80 -10.44
N GLY A 159 12.11 -17.65 -10.92
CA GLY A 159 11.65 -18.84 -10.19
C GLY A 159 10.72 -18.57 -9.00
N ARG A 160 10.31 -17.31 -8.78
CA ARG A 160 9.36 -16.94 -7.72
C ARG A 160 7.99 -16.60 -8.29
N PRO A 161 6.89 -17.12 -7.70
CA PRO A 161 5.55 -16.79 -8.18
C PRO A 161 5.23 -15.32 -7.89
N LYS A 162 5.00 -14.52 -8.92
CA LYS A 162 4.49 -13.15 -8.83
C LYS A 162 3.01 -13.13 -9.19
N LEU A 163 2.22 -12.55 -8.31
CA LEU A 163 0.80 -12.28 -8.56
C LEU A 163 0.69 -10.94 -9.30
N SER A 164 0.01 -10.93 -10.44
CA SER A 164 -0.32 -9.73 -11.21
C SER A 164 -1.80 -9.73 -11.58
N PHE A 165 -2.38 -8.55 -11.66
CA PHE A 165 -3.74 -8.32 -12.12
C PHE A 165 -3.65 -7.41 -13.35
N ASP A 166 -4.18 -7.87 -14.48
CA ASP A 166 -4.11 -7.16 -15.76
C ASP A 166 -2.69 -6.67 -16.13
N GLY A 167 -1.69 -7.54 -15.92
CA GLY A 167 -0.28 -7.20 -16.12
C GLY A 167 0.33 -6.25 -15.07
N ILE A 168 -0.45 -5.72 -14.13
CA ILE A 168 0.00 -4.83 -13.07
C ILE A 168 0.50 -5.64 -11.87
N PRO A 169 1.74 -5.45 -11.41
CA PRO A 169 2.29 -6.22 -10.29
C PRO A 169 1.61 -5.88 -8.97
N ILE A 170 1.29 -6.92 -8.19
CA ILE A 170 0.73 -6.80 -6.85
C ILE A 170 1.84 -6.91 -5.81
N ARG A 171 2.04 -5.85 -5.04
CA ARG A 171 3.05 -5.74 -4.01
C ARG A 171 2.44 -5.81 -2.60
N LYS A 172 3.05 -6.61 -1.75
CA LYS A 172 2.67 -6.69 -0.33
C LYS A 172 3.35 -5.56 0.43
N VAL A 173 2.57 -4.87 1.27
CA VAL A 173 3.06 -3.84 2.20
C VAL A 173 2.56 -4.20 3.60
N ASP A 174 3.46 -4.64 4.47
CA ASP A 174 3.12 -5.11 5.81
C ASP A 174 2.71 -3.97 6.76
N MET A 175 3.08 -2.72 6.43
CA MET A 175 2.72 -1.53 7.21
C MET A 175 1.31 -0.99 6.89
N MET A 176 0.62 -1.54 5.88
CA MET A 176 -0.78 -1.18 5.64
C MET A 176 -1.65 -1.85 6.71
N GLN A 177 -2.39 -1.02 7.42
CA GLN A 177 -3.30 -1.46 8.47
C GLN A 177 -4.44 -2.31 7.88
N ALA A 178 -4.99 -3.19 8.69
CA ALA A 178 -6.13 -4.04 8.36
C ALA A 178 -7.26 -3.87 9.38
N ASP A 179 -7.25 -2.77 10.11
CA ASP A 179 -8.17 -2.32 11.14
C ASP A 179 -8.45 -0.81 10.98
N GLU A 180 -8.61 -0.40 9.73
CA GLU A 180 -8.93 0.99 9.40
C GLU A 180 -10.38 1.32 9.76
N ALA A 181 -10.60 2.52 10.28
CA ALA A 181 -11.94 3.06 10.43
C ALA A 181 -12.60 3.23 9.06
N ARG A 182 -13.93 3.10 9.04
CA ARG A 182 -14.70 3.30 7.80
C ARG A 182 -14.49 4.71 7.24
N ILE A 183 -14.25 4.79 5.94
CA ILE A 183 -14.18 6.05 5.20
C ILE A 183 -15.57 6.40 4.68
N THR A 184 -16.02 7.58 5.04
CA THR A 184 -17.32 8.15 4.65
C THR A 184 -17.14 9.33 3.70
#